data_be5d83df1bd5945f6aa9320d13287418
#
_entry.id   be5d83df1bd5945f6aa9320d13287418
#
_cell.length_a   1.000
_cell.length_b   1.000
_cell.length_c   1.000
_cell.angle_alpha   90.00
_cell.angle_beta   90.00
_cell.angle_gamma   90.00
#
_symmetry.space_group_name_H-M   'P 1'
#
loop_
_entity.id
_entity.type
_entity.pdbx_description
1 polymer ?
#
loop_
_entity_poly.entity_id
_entity_poly.type
_entity_poly.pdbx_seq_one_letter_code
_entity_poly.pdbx_strand_id
1 'polypeptide(L)' 'MVKIQISAGAHQGVRPKDIVGAIANECGVEGRRIGAINIEARSAFVEVPRESADRVLSGLNGRKICGVPVRLRVAR' A
#
# COMPACT_ATOMS: atom_id res chain seq x y z
N MET A 1 1.71 -13.95 -4.24
CA MET A 1 1.80 -12.59 -3.67
C MET A 1 0.90 -12.44 -2.45
N VAL A 2 1.22 -11.48 -1.60
CA VAL A 2 0.42 -11.18 -0.42
C VAL A 2 -0.39 -9.93 -0.69
N LYS A 3 -1.68 -9.97 -0.40
CA LYS A 3 -2.55 -8.81 -0.55
C LYS A 3 -2.56 -8.05 0.78
N ILE A 4 -2.30 -6.75 0.69
CA ILE A 4 -2.26 -5.87 1.86
C ILE A 4 -3.38 -4.85 1.74
N GLN A 5 -4.15 -4.70 2.81
CA GLN A 5 -5.21 -3.71 2.90
C GLN A 5 -4.68 -2.43 3.51
N ILE A 6 -5.01 -1.31 2.88
CA ILE A 6 -4.63 0.02 3.33
C ILE A 6 -5.89 0.76 3.76
N SER A 7 -5.84 1.47 4.88
CA SER A 7 -7.00 2.12 5.48
C SER A 7 -7.38 3.45 4.83
N ALA A 8 -7.00 3.67 3.60
CA ALA A 8 -7.35 4.88 2.85
C ALA A 8 -7.64 4.52 1.41
N GLY A 9 -8.53 5.24 0.78
CA GLY A 9 -8.96 4.94 -0.57
C GLY A 9 -9.31 6.18 -1.37
N ALA A 10 -10.22 6.03 -2.34
CA ALA A 10 -10.57 7.09 -3.27
C ALA A 10 -11.11 8.34 -2.59
N HIS A 11 -11.85 8.20 -1.50
CA HIS A 11 -12.40 9.35 -0.78
C HIS A 11 -11.32 10.25 -0.20
N GLN A 12 -10.15 9.69 0.10
CA GLN A 12 -9.01 10.47 0.59
C GLN A 12 -8.07 10.91 -0.52
N GLY A 13 -8.43 10.66 -1.78
CA GLY A 13 -7.62 11.04 -2.92
C GLY A 13 -6.48 10.08 -3.25
N VAL A 14 -6.51 8.88 -2.69
CA VAL A 14 -5.47 7.88 -2.94
C VAL A 14 -5.63 7.29 -4.34
N ARG A 15 -4.54 7.25 -5.09
CA ARG A 15 -4.49 6.68 -6.43
C ARG A 15 -3.46 5.56 -6.48
N PRO A 16 -3.53 4.67 -7.49
CA PRO A 16 -2.54 3.59 -7.60
C PRO A 16 -1.09 4.10 -7.58
N LYS A 17 -0.80 5.19 -8.27
CA LYS A 17 0.56 5.74 -8.31
C LYS A 17 1.04 6.19 -6.94
N ASP A 18 0.13 6.64 -6.07
CA ASP A 18 0.50 7.09 -4.73
C ASP A 18 0.94 5.89 -3.89
N ILE A 19 0.26 4.77 -4.05
CA ILE A 19 0.60 3.53 -3.34
C ILE A 19 1.93 2.99 -3.85
N VAL A 20 2.10 2.93 -5.18
CA VAL A 20 3.37 2.46 -5.76
C VAL A 20 4.52 3.33 -5.30
N GLY A 21 4.34 4.65 -5.35
CA GLY A 21 5.38 5.58 -4.92
C GLY A 21 5.74 5.42 -3.46
N ALA A 22 4.73 5.28 -2.59
CA ALA A 22 4.97 5.10 -1.17
C ALA A 22 5.72 3.80 -0.87
N ILE A 23 5.31 2.71 -1.49
CA ILE A 23 5.97 1.41 -1.30
C ILE A 23 7.41 1.47 -1.83
N ALA A 24 7.60 2.02 -3.02
CA ALA A 24 8.93 2.10 -3.61
C ALA A 24 9.87 2.97 -2.77
N ASN A 25 9.39 4.13 -2.32
CA ASN A 25 10.23 5.08 -1.59
C ASN A 25 10.45 4.70 -0.14
N GLU A 26 9.42 4.21 0.55
CA GLU A 26 9.50 3.94 1.98
C GLU A 26 9.95 2.51 2.29
N CYS A 27 9.66 1.57 1.40
CA CYS A 27 9.91 0.15 1.67
C CYS A 27 10.99 -0.44 0.79
N GLY A 28 11.47 0.30 -0.20
CA GLY A 28 12.52 -0.16 -1.10
C GLY A 28 12.09 -1.29 -2.03
N VAL A 29 10.81 -1.41 -2.32
CA VAL A 29 10.30 -2.42 -3.26
C VAL A 29 10.14 -1.78 -4.62
N GLU A 30 10.76 -2.38 -5.63
CA GLU A 30 10.66 -1.86 -7.00
C GLU A 30 9.20 -1.88 -7.46
N GLY A 31 8.76 -0.78 -8.09
CA GLY A 31 7.38 -0.65 -8.55
C GLY A 31 6.93 -1.78 -9.46
N ARG A 32 7.82 -2.27 -10.32
CA ARG A 32 7.51 -3.37 -11.24
C ARG A 32 7.23 -4.70 -10.54
N ARG A 33 7.61 -4.82 -9.28
CA ARG A 33 7.36 -6.03 -8.49
C ARG A 33 6.01 -6.00 -7.78
N ILE A 34 5.35 -4.84 -7.80
CA ILE A 34 4.05 -4.69 -7.17
C ILE A 34 3.00 -5.25 -8.12
N GLY A 35 2.10 -6.07 -7.59
CA GLY A 35 1.05 -6.70 -8.37
C GLY A 35 -0.18 -5.80 -8.51
N ALA A 36 -1.35 -6.42 -8.47
CA ALA A 36 -2.60 -5.70 -8.66
C ALA A 36 -2.85 -4.70 -7.54
N ILE A 37 -3.41 -3.55 -7.92
CA ILE A 37 -3.85 -2.52 -6.98
C ILE A 37 -5.33 -2.28 -7.22
N ASN A 38 -6.11 -2.31 -6.14
CA ASN A 38 -7.55 -2.06 -6.22
C ASN A 38 -7.89 -0.96 -5.21
N ILE A 39 -8.43 0.16 -5.70
CA ILE A 39 -8.79 1.30 -4.86
C ILE A 39 -10.31 1.29 -4.68
N GLU A 40 -10.73 1.22 -3.43
CA GLU A 40 -12.14 1.34 -3.07
C GLU A 40 -12.39 2.71 -2.42
N ALA A 41 -13.63 2.96 -2.04
CA ALA A 41 -13.99 4.29 -1.52
C ALA A 41 -13.17 4.68 -0.30
N ARG A 42 -13.00 3.77 0.66
CA ARG A 42 -12.36 4.07 1.95
C ARG A 42 -11.17 3.17 2.25
N SER A 43 -10.83 2.28 1.35
CA SER A 43 -9.70 1.38 1.55
C SER A 43 -9.06 1.10 0.21
N ALA A 44 -7.88 0.50 0.25
CA ALA A 44 -7.18 0.08 -0.95
C ALA A 44 -6.51 -1.25 -0.69
N PHE A 45 -6.24 -1.99 -1.75
CA PHE A 45 -5.57 -3.27 -1.67
C PHE A 45 -4.41 -3.26 -2.64
N VAL A 46 -3.28 -3.78 -2.22
CA VAL A 46 -2.10 -3.89 -3.07
C VAL A 46 -1.48 -5.26 -2.87
N GLU A 47 -1.05 -5.87 -3.97
CA GLU A 47 -0.34 -7.14 -3.92
C GLU A 47 1.15 -6.90 -3.99
N VAL A 48 1.89 -7.48 -3.06
CA VAL A 48 3.34 -7.36 -3.01
C VAL A 48 3.95 -8.76 -2.90
N PRO A 49 5.23 -8.91 -3.30
CA PRO A 49 5.90 -10.20 -3.13
C PRO A 49 5.90 -10.60 -1.66
N ARG A 50 5.77 -11.89 -1.40
CA ARG A 50 5.70 -12.41 -0.04
C ARG A 50 6.89 -11.98 0.80
N GLU A 51 8.07 -12.01 0.22
CA GLU A 51 9.29 -11.63 0.93
C GLU A 51 9.36 -10.14 1.27
N SER A 52 8.51 -9.32 0.65
CA SER A 52 8.46 -7.88 0.90
C SER A 52 7.31 -7.47 1.81
N ALA A 53 6.39 -8.39 2.13
CA ALA A 53 5.17 -8.05 2.86
C ALA A 53 5.46 -7.43 4.23
N ASP A 54 6.37 -8.02 5.00
CA ASP A 54 6.70 -7.49 6.33
C ASP A 54 7.32 -6.11 6.25
N ARG A 55 8.16 -5.89 5.25
CA ARG A 55 8.80 -4.60 5.03
C ARG A 55 7.75 -3.53 4.70
N VAL A 56 6.78 -3.87 3.87
CA VAL A 56 5.71 -2.95 3.51
C VAL A 56 4.83 -2.66 4.73
N LEU A 57 4.45 -3.69 5.47
CA LEU A 57 3.63 -3.51 6.66
C LEU A 57 4.30 -2.60 7.69
N SER A 58 5.56 -2.86 8.01
CA SER A 58 6.26 -2.07 9.02
C SER A 58 6.69 -0.71 8.49
N GLY A 59 6.99 -0.61 7.20
CA GLY A 59 7.49 0.63 6.61
C GLY A 59 6.43 1.69 6.39
N LEU A 60 5.19 1.28 6.14
CA LEU A 60 4.11 2.22 5.84
C LEU A 60 3.09 2.37 6.97
N ASN A 61 3.04 1.43 7.91
CA ASN A 61 2.04 1.50 8.97
C ASN A 61 2.29 2.74 9.82
N GLY A 62 1.27 3.61 9.92
CA GLY A 62 1.38 4.87 10.64
C GLY A 62 1.99 6.01 9.84
N ARG A 63 2.45 5.75 8.61
CA ARG A 63 2.93 6.79 7.71
C ARG A 63 1.77 7.41 6.96
N LYS A 64 2.06 8.45 6.18
CA LYS A 64 1.04 9.16 5.40
C LYS A 64 1.16 8.83 3.92
N ILE A 65 0.01 8.59 3.29
CA ILE A 65 -0.11 8.52 1.83
C ILE A 65 -1.05 9.64 1.44
N CYS A 66 -0.63 10.51 0.54
CA CYS A 66 -1.40 11.70 0.15
C CYS A 66 -1.79 12.57 1.35
N GLY A 67 -0.91 12.66 2.35
CA GLY A 67 -1.19 13.42 3.55
C GLY A 67 -2.15 12.75 4.53
N VAL A 68 -2.58 11.54 4.25
CA VAL A 68 -3.52 10.79 5.09
C VAL A 68 -2.77 9.70 5.84
N PRO A 69 -2.84 9.68 7.18
CA PRO A 69 -2.22 8.58 7.93
C PRO A 69 -2.91 7.26 7.59
N VAL A 70 -2.12 6.22 7.35
CA VAL A 70 -2.66 4.93 6.95
C VAL A 70 -2.21 3.83 7.90
N ARG A 71 -3.04 2.81 8.00
CA ARG A 71 -2.71 1.57 8.66
C ARG A 71 -2.82 0.45 7.66
N LEU A 72 -1.91 -0.50 7.76
CA LEU A 72 -1.84 -1.61 6.83
C LEU A 72 -2.02 -2.92 7.57
N ARG A 73 -2.64 -3.86 6.90
CA ARG A 73 -2.76 -5.23 7.41
C ARG A 73 -2.85 -6.20 6.24
N VAL A 74 -2.51 -7.45 6.49
CA VAL A 74 -2.69 -8.49 5.48
C VAL A 74 -4.17 -8.72 5.27
N ALA A 75 -4.62 -8.64 4.02
CA ALA A 75 -6.01 -8.92 3.67
C ALA A 75 -6.18 -10.43 3.52
N ARG A 76 -7.25 -10.95 4.08
CA ARG A 76 -7.56 -12.36 4.03
C ARG A 76 -8.93 -12.62 3.45
#